data_b29f632c4d8896695c9f66cf5eafda2e
#
_entry.id   b29f632c4d8896695c9f66cf5eafda2e
#
_cell.length_a   1.000
_cell.length_b   1.000
_cell.length_c   1.000
_cell.angle_alpha   90.00
_cell.angle_beta   90.00
_cell.angle_gamma   90.00
#
_symmetry.space_group_name_H-M   'P 1'
#
loop_
_entity.id
_entity.type
_entity.pdbx_description
1 polymer ?
#
loop_
_entity_poly.entity_id
_entity_poly.type
_entity_poly.pdbx_seq_one_letter_code
_entity_poly.pdbx_strand_id
1 'polypeptide(L)'
;DRLPPTTFGADPDGTWPVTRTQALIRLNDFVEHGLAVFGPHEDAMLAAEWKLAHSVLSSSINLGLLHPTEVVAAVESAHRRGAAPLSSVEGFIRQVIGWREYVWGVYWLWMPAYRTSNVLGATRPVPPAFTGDSPTEMACVANVIGHVHDHGYAHHIERLMVLGNLALTAAVDPSAMTAWMRESFVDGAEWVMVPNVIGMALHADGGMMATKPYASGGAYINKMSDSCKTCRFDPKKRVGPDACPYTTLYWDFLARNVDVFAANHRMARPLAAMRRLSDLPAVR
;
A
#
# COMPACT_ATOMS: atom_id res chain seq x y z
N ASP A 1 -7.90 12.21 26.34
CA ASP A 1 -9.17 12.90 26.66
C ASP A 1 -9.38 14.23 25.91
N ARG A 2 -8.63 14.49 24.80
CA ARG A 2 -8.76 15.72 24.00
C ARG A 2 -9.14 15.45 22.53
N LEU A 3 -9.20 14.19 22.12
CA LEU A 3 -9.62 13.82 20.76
C LEU A 3 -11.14 13.84 20.65
N PRO A 4 -11.70 14.24 19.50
CA PRO A 4 -13.14 14.12 19.26
C PRO A 4 -13.58 12.66 19.37
N PRO A 5 -14.80 12.39 19.90
CA PRO A 5 -15.31 11.03 20.03
C PRO A 5 -15.55 10.30 18.71
N THR A 6 -15.45 11.03 17.58
CA THR A 6 -15.59 10.52 16.21
C THR A 6 -14.25 10.27 15.54
N THR A 7 -13.13 10.29 16.27
CA THR A 7 -11.81 10.02 15.71
C THR A 7 -11.72 8.55 15.31
N PHE A 8 -11.33 8.29 14.05
CA PHE A 8 -11.07 6.93 13.55
C PHE A 8 -9.80 6.37 14.19
N GLY A 9 -9.85 5.15 14.69
CA GLY A 9 -8.74 4.43 15.29
C GLY A 9 -8.96 4.05 16.76
N ALA A 10 -8.22 3.05 17.21
CA ALA A 10 -8.20 2.60 18.61
C ALA A 10 -7.32 3.50 19.49
N ASP A 11 -7.51 3.42 20.79
CA ASP A 11 -6.64 4.09 21.75
C ASP A 11 -5.18 3.58 21.66
N PRO A 12 -4.17 4.44 21.88
CA PRO A 12 -2.77 4.04 21.85
C PRO A 12 -2.45 2.94 22.88
N ASP A 13 -1.90 1.82 22.42
CA ASP A 13 -1.53 0.65 23.25
C ASP A 13 -0.05 0.61 23.64
N GLY A 14 0.73 1.62 23.26
CA GLY A 14 2.18 1.68 23.50
C GLY A 14 3.02 0.86 22.53
N THR A 15 2.44 0.31 21.46
CA THR A 15 3.16 -0.48 20.44
C THR A 15 4.24 0.33 19.73
N TRP A 16 4.00 1.64 19.51
CA TRP A 16 4.89 2.49 18.72
C TRP A 16 5.99 3.13 19.57
N PRO A 17 7.27 3.01 19.17
CA PRO A 17 8.38 3.66 19.84
C PRO A 17 8.24 5.19 19.89
N VAL A 18 8.34 5.77 21.08
CA VAL A 18 8.35 7.23 21.30
C VAL A 18 9.69 7.73 21.83
N THR A 19 10.62 6.81 22.11
CA THR A 19 11.99 7.12 22.52
C THR A 19 12.99 6.36 21.66
N ARG A 20 14.23 6.91 21.58
CA ARG A 20 15.33 6.22 20.89
C ARG A 20 15.60 4.81 21.42
N THR A 21 15.54 4.61 22.73
CA THR A 21 15.73 3.29 23.34
C THR A 21 14.70 2.29 22.86
N GLN A 22 13.42 2.66 22.82
CA GLN A 22 12.36 1.80 22.29
C GLN A 22 12.55 1.52 20.79
N ALA A 23 12.98 2.51 20.02
CA ALA A 23 13.25 2.35 18.60
C ALA A 23 14.42 1.37 18.32
N LEU A 24 15.47 1.41 19.15
CA LEU A 24 16.59 0.45 19.07
C LEU A 24 16.15 -0.98 19.47
N ILE A 25 15.29 -1.12 20.47
CA ILE A 25 14.70 -2.41 20.83
C ILE A 25 13.91 -2.98 19.64
N ARG A 26 13.10 -2.16 18.97
CA ARG A 26 12.34 -2.56 17.79
C ARG A 26 13.25 -2.96 16.63
N LEU A 27 14.33 -2.23 16.39
CA LEU A 27 15.32 -2.57 15.37
C LEU A 27 15.98 -3.93 15.66
N ASN A 28 16.37 -4.18 16.89
CA ASN A 28 16.96 -5.46 17.29
C ASN A 28 15.96 -6.61 17.14
N ASP A 29 14.71 -6.43 17.57
CA ASP A 29 13.64 -7.41 17.40
C ASP A 29 13.43 -7.78 15.92
N PHE A 30 13.39 -6.80 15.04
CA PHE A 30 13.30 -7.06 13.60
C PHE A 30 14.50 -7.82 13.06
N VAL A 31 15.72 -7.42 13.44
CA VAL A 31 16.96 -8.07 12.98
C VAL A 31 17.04 -9.53 13.44
N GLU A 32 16.58 -9.82 14.66
CA GLU A 32 16.64 -11.16 15.24
C GLU A 32 15.52 -12.09 14.74
N HIS A 33 14.31 -11.57 14.57
CA HIS A 33 13.13 -12.39 14.33
C HIS A 33 12.46 -12.19 12.95
N GLY A 34 12.55 -10.99 12.36
CA GLY A 34 11.87 -10.64 11.11
C GLY A 34 12.75 -10.70 9.87
N LEU A 35 14.00 -10.25 9.97
CA LEU A 35 14.87 -10.03 8.82
C LEU A 35 15.10 -11.29 7.97
N ALA A 36 15.33 -12.44 8.62
CA ALA A 36 15.64 -13.67 7.89
C ALA A 36 14.49 -14.12 6.97
N VAL A 37 13.25 -13.83 7.35
CA VAL A 37 12.04 -14.23 6.63
C VAL A 37 11.41 -13.07 5.82
N PHE A 38 11.98 -11.86 5.89
CA PHE A 38 11.47 -10.69 5.19
C PHE A 38 11.41 -10.90 3.67
N GLY A 39 12.52 -11.29 3.03
CA GLY A 39 12.61 -11.42 1.58
C GLY A 39 11.55 -12.36 0.98
N PRO A 40 11.38 -13.60 1.48
CA PRO A 40 10.35 -14.51 0.98
C PRO A 40 8.92 -14.03 1.18
N HIS A 41 8.66 -13.15 2.17
CA HIS A 41 7.31 -12.79 2.60
C HIS A 41 6.98 -11.29 2.48
N GLU A 42 7.85 -10.49 1.85
CA GLU A 42 7.65 -9.02 1.76
C GLU A 42 6.34 -8.63 1.05
N ASP A 43 5.85 -9.48 0.14
CA ASP A 43 4.60 -9.27 -0.59
C ASP A 43 3.41 -10.09 -0.04
N ALA A 44 3.61 -10.88 1.02
CA ALA A 44 2.54 -11.67 1.60
C ALA A 44 1.63 -10.82 2.49
N MET A 45 0.35 -11.21 2.57
CA MET A 45 -0.66 -10.59 3.43
C MET A 45 -1.41 -11.67 4.19
N LEU A 46 -1.61 -11.52 5.50
CA LEU A 46 -2.41 -12.43 6.32
C LEU A 46 -3.42 -11.65 7.14
N ALA A 47 -4.66 -12.13 7.17
CA ALA A 47 -5.76 -11.46 7.88
C ALA A 47 -5.51 -11.28 9.39
N ALA A 48 -4.77 -12.21 10.01
CA ALA A 48 -4.49 -12.19 11.44
C ALA A 48 -3.17 -11.49 11.82
N GLU A 49 -2.36 -11.05 10.83
CA GLU A 49 -0.98 -10.61 11.05
C GLU A 49 -0.71 -9.26 10.39
N TRP A 50 -0.93 -8.19 11.13
CA TRP A 50 -0.84 -6.81 10.62
C TRP A 50 0.56 -6.37 10.19
N LYS A 51 1.62 -6.97 10.70
CA LYS A 51 3.02 -6.62 10.37
C LYS A 51 3.79 -7.70 9.61
N LEU A 52 3.41 -8.98 9.77
CA LEU A 52 4.18 -10.12 9.25
C LEU A 52 5.69 -9.98 9.52
N ALA A 53 6.50 -10.09 8.47
CA ALA A 53 7.95 -9.90 8.52
C ALA A 53 8.41 -8.44 8.31
N HIS A 54 7.49 -7.46 8.26
CA HIS A 54 7.85 -6.06 8.09
C HIS A 54 8.45 -5.47 9.37
N SER A 55 9.41 -4.55 9.20
CA SER A 55 10.22 -4.03 10.30
C SER A 55 9.46 -3.09 11.25
N VAL A 56 8.40 -2.44 10.75
CA VAL A 56 7.64 -1.37 11.44
C VAL A 56 8.53 -0.26 12.01
N LEU A 57 9.62 0.08 11.28
CA LEU A 57 10.59 1.12 11.65
C LEU A 57 10.31 2.48 11.02
N SER A 58 9.35 2.56 10.10
CA SER A 58 9.06 3.77 9.31
C SER A 58 8.80 5.00 10.17
N SER A 59 7.95 4.89 11.20
CA SER A 59 7.68 5.98 12.14
C SER A 59 8.94 6.42 12.89
N SER A 60 9.73 5.47 13.40
CA SER A 60 10.97 5.76 14.13
C SER A 60 12.02 6.47 13.25
N ILE A 61 12.12 6.07 11.97
CA ILE A 61 13.04 6.71 11.02
C ILE A 61 12.52 8.09 10.63
N ASN A 62 11.21 8.24 10.38
CA ASN A 62 10.61 9.53 10.00
C ASN A 62 10.69 10.57 11.12
N LEU A 63 10.61 10.12 12.38
CA LEU A 63 10.75 10.99 13.57
C LEU A 63 12.22 11.25 13.98
N GLY A 64 13.18 10.63 13.28
CA GLY A 64 14.60 10.78 13.61
C GLY A 64 15.05 10.02 14.85
N LEU A 65 14.25 9.10 15.38
CA LEU A 65 14.65 8.23 16.51
C LEU A 65 15.72 7.22 16.08
N LEU A 66 15.73 6.85 14.78
CA LEU A 66 16.74 6.02 14.14
C LEU A 66 17.23 6.71 12.88
N HIS A 67 18.55 6.68 12.65
CA HIS A 67 19.10 7.11 11.38
C HIS A 67 19.09 5.95 10.37
N PRO A 68 18.76 6.17 9.08
CA PRO A 68 18.75 5.09 8.08
C PRO A 68 20.05 4.29 8.00
N THR A 69 21.21 4.95 8.17
CA THR A 69 22.51 4.25 8.14
C THR A 69 22.71 3.29 9.31
N GLU A 70 22.12 3.57 10.48
CA GLU A 70 22.18 2.64 11.64
C GLU A 70 21.37 1.38 11.34
N VAL A 71 20.21 1.55 10.74
CA VAL A 71 19.34 0.45 10.32
C VAL A 71 20.06 -0.42 9.29
N VAL A 72 20.66 0.18 8.27
CA VAL A 72 21.43 -0.53 7.24
C VAL A 72 22.62 -1.26 7.87
N ALA A 73 23.40 -0.60 8.73
CA ALA A 73 24.56 -1.22 9.40
C ALA A 73 24.17 -2.43 10.26
N ALA A 74 23.03 -2.37 10.98
CA ALA A 74 22.53 -3.48 11.77
C ALA A 74 22.16 -4.69 10.90
N VAL A 75 21.48 -4.45 9.77
CA VAL A 75 21.04 -5.47 8.82
C VAL A 75 22.24 -6.11 8.10
N GLU A 76 23.21 -5.32 7.63
CA GLU A 76 24.47 -5.82 7.04
C GLU A 76 25.26 -6.67 8.06
N SER A 77 25.34 -6.22 9.30
CA SER A 77 26.02 -6.96 10.37
C SER A 77 25.36 -8.32 10.61
N ALA A 78 24.04 -8.39 10.58
CA ALA A 78 23.33 -9.67 10.70
C ALA A 78 23.69 -10.63 9.56
N HIS A 79 23.76 -10.15 8.33
CA HIS A 79 24.21 -10.97 7.20
C HIS A 79 25.65 -11.46 7.36
N ARG A 80 26.59 -10.59 7.73
CA ARG A 80 28.00 -10.96 7.94
C ARG A 80 28.18 -12.02 9.04
N ARG A 81 27.29 -12.07 10.02
CA ARG A 81 27.25 -13.12 11.06
C ARG A 81 26.52 -14.39 10.63
N GLY A 82 25.98 -14.45 9.41
CA GLY A 82 25.19 -15.59 8.93
C GLY A 82 23.78 -15.68 9.51
N ALA A 83 23.27 -14.63 10.17
CA ALA A 83 21.93 -14.62 10.80
C ALA A 83 20.80 -14.35 9.80
N ALA A 84 21.09 -13.77 8.64
CA ALA A 84 20.09 -13.49 7.62
C ALA A 84 20.62 -13.76 6.19
N PRO A 85 19.80 -14.30 5.28
CA PRO A 85 20.19 -14.57 3.91
C PRO A 85 20.35 -13.25 3.11
N LEU A 86 21.23 -13.25 2.11
CA LEU A 86 21.50 -12.08 1.28
C LEU A 86 20.23 -11.52 0.63
N SER A 87 19.32 -12.39 0.17
CA SER A 87 18.06 -11.98 -0.48
C SER A 87 17.17 -11.12 0.41
N SER A 88 17.06 -11.45 1.71
CA SER A 88 16.30 -10.65 2.67
C SER A 88 16.99 -9.32 3.00
N VAL A 89 18.31 -9.37 3.18
CA VAL A 89 19.12 -8.19 3.49
C VAL A 89 19.12 -7.20 2.33
N GLU A 90 19.36 -7.67 1.11
CA GLU A 90 19.37 -6.85 -0.11
C GLU A 90 17.97 -6.26 -0.36
N GLY A 91 16.92 -7.08 -0.25
CA GLY A 91 15.55 -6.62 -0.41
C GLY A 91 15.21 -5.51 0.59
N PHE A 92 15.57 -5.68 1.87
CA PHE A 92 15.31 -4.68 2.92
C PHE A 92 16.11 -3.39 2.72
N ILE A 93 17.42 -3.49 2.44
CA ILE A 93 18.28 -2.32 2.21
C ILE A 93 17.79 -1.52 0.99
N ARG A 94 17.29 -2.19 -0.03
CA ARG A 94 16.68 -1.55 -1.21
C ARG A 94 15.47 -0.69 -0.83
N GLN A 95 14.68 -1.08 0.18
CA GLN A 95 13.58 -0.25 0.67
C GLN A 95 14.11 1.00 1.41
N VAL A 96 15.11 0.83 2.28
CA VAL A 96 15.62 1.91 3.13
C VAL A 96 16.45 2.94 2.34
N ILE A 97 17.34 2.50 1.46
CA ILE A 97 18.19 3.38 0.64
C ILE A 97 17.51 3.70 -0.69
N GLY A 98 17.06 2.67 -1.44
CA GLY A 98 16.54 2.86 -2.78
C GLY A 98 15.22 3.63 -2.81
N TRP A 99 14.16 3.01 -2.31
CA TRP A 99 12.81 3.61 -2.37
C TRP A 99 12.69 4.86 -1.52
N ARG A 100 13.22 4.88 -0.31
CA ARG A 100 13.14 6.03 0.57
C ARG A 100 13.81 7.26 -0.04
N GLU A 101 15.02 7.13 -0.57
CA GLU A 101 15.73 8.24 -1.21
C GLU A 101 15.10 8.63 -2.55
N TYR A 102 14.58 7.68 -3.31
CA TYR A 102 13.84 7.96 -4.54
C TYR A 102 12.58 8.79 -4.26
N VAL A 103 11.77 8.39 -3.28
CA VAL A 103 10.56 9.10 -2.86
C VAL A 103 10.90 10.51 -2.33
N TRP A 104 11.97 10.63 -1.55
CA TRP A 104 12.49 11.92 -1.09
C TRP A 104 12.86 12.84 -2.24
N GLY A 105 13.58 12.31 -3.24
CA GLY A 105 13.95 13.04 -4.45
C GLY A 105 12.73 13.48 -5.26
N VAL A 106 11.75 12.61 -5.47
CA VAL A 106 10.49 12.93 -6.14
C VAL A 106 9.75 14.07 -5.44
N TYR A 107 9.63 14.00 -4.11
CA TYR A 107 8.98 15.03 -3.33
C TYR A 107 9.64 16.41 -3.53
N TRP A 108 10.94 16.51 -3.31
CA TRP A 108 11.63 17.81 -3.38
C TRP A 108 11.76 18.36 -4.79
N LEU A 109 11.83 17.47 -5.80
CA LEU A 109 11.98 17.89 -7.19
C LEU A 109 10.67 18.45 -7.79
N TRP A 110 9.53 17.88 -7.41
CA TRP A 110 8.28 18.17 -8.11
C TRP A 110 7.23 18.91 -7.28
N MET A 111 7.43 19.04 -5.96
CA MET A 111 6.53 19.85 -5.14
C MET A 111 6.71 21.36 -5.43
N PRO A 112 5.67 22.23 -5.24
CA PRO A 112 4.32 21.89 -4.74
C PRO A 112 3.34 21.40 -5.81
N ALA A 113 3.65 21.55 -7.10
CA ALA A 113 2.72 21.24 -8.20
C ALA A 113 2.30 19.76 -8.24
N TYR A 114 3.21 18.85 -7.87
CA TYR A 114 2.98 17.40 -7.89
C TYR A 114 1.78 16.97 -7.03
N ARG A 115 1.51 17.67 -5.93
CA ARG A 115 0.40 17.37 -5.00
C ARG A 115 -0.97 17.34 -5.67
N THR A 116 -1.17 18.12 -6.72
CA THR A 116 -2.45 18.26 -7.43
C THR A 116 -2.53 17.45 -8.71
N SER A 117 -1.56 16.58 -8.95
CA SER A 117 -1.54 15.73 -10.14
C SER A 117 -2.76 14.78 -10.14
N ASN A 118 -3.49 14.75 -11.26
CA ASN A 118 -4.67 13.91 -11.46
C ASN A 118 -4.93 13.64 -12.95
N VAL A 119 -3.97 13.02 -13.62
CA VAL A 119 -4.03 12.75 -15.07
C VAL A 119 -5.20 11.83 -15.44
N LEU A 120 -5.63 10.97 -14.53
CA LEU A 120 -6.75 10.05 -14.75
C LEU A 120 -8.12 10.70 -14.51
N GLY A 121 -8.18 11.95 -14.04
CA GLY A 121 -9.43 12.67 -13.77
C GLY A 121 -10.31 12.02 -12.69
N ALA A 122 -9.69 11.39 -11.70
CA ALA A 122 -10.38 10.71 -10.60
C ALA A 122 -10.98 11.72 -9.61
N THR A 123 -12.25 11.57 -9.24
CA THR A 123 -12.99 12.58 -8.46
C THR A 123 -13.86 12.00 -7.34
N ARG A 124 -13.87 10.68 -7.17
CA ARG A 124 -14.73 10.05 -6.15
C ARG A 124 -14.15 10.26 -4.75
N PRO A 125 -15.01 10.36 -3.72
CA PRO A 125 -14.55 10.45 -2.34
C PRO A 125 -13.83 9.16 -1.92
N VAL A 126 -13.10 9.22 -0.82
CA VAL A 126 -12.55 8.03 -0.14
C VAL A 126 -13.70 7.10 0.22
N PRO A 127 -13.58 5.78 -0.02
CA PRO A 127 -14.65 4.83 0.31
C PRO A 127 -15.06 4.91 1.78
N PRO A 128 -16.37 4.90 2.12
CA PRO A 128 -16.83 4.95 3.51
C PRO A 128 -16.29 3.83 4.41
N ALA A 129 -15.92 2.70 3.81
CA ALA A 129 -15.27 1.62 4.52
C ALA A 129 -13.87 2.00 5.05
N PHE A 130 -13.19 2.97 4.45
CA PHE A 130 -11.85 3.41 4.90
C PHE A 130 -11.95 4.36 6.09
N THR A 131 -13.02 5.11 6.20
CA THR A 131 -13.27 6.07 7.28
C THR A 131 -14.00 5.48 8.47
N GLY A 132 -14.44 4.22 8.37
CA GLY A 132 -15.27 3.57 9.39
C GLY A 132 -16.76 3.91 9.31
N ASP A 133 -17.17 4.77 8.36
CA ASP A 133 -18.57 5.21 8.23
C ASP A 133 -19.51 4.08 7.76
N SER A 134 -18.98 3.05 7.13
CA SER A 134 -19.75 1.91 6.66
C SER A 134 -18.89 0.64 6.59
N PRO A 135 -19.40 -0.52 7.04
CA PRO A 135 -18.70 -1.78 6.89
C PRO A 135 -18.59 -2.20 5.43
N THR A 136 -17.63 -3.09 5.14
CA THR A 136 -17.47 -3.69 3.82
C THR A 136 -17.57 -5.20 3.90
N GLU A 137 -18.18 -5.81 2.89
CA GLU A 137 -18.20 -7.27 2.72
C GLU A 137 -16.96 -7.83 2.01
N MET A 138 -16.05 -6.96 1.58
CA MET A 138 -14.76 -7.34 1.00
C MET A 138 -13.79 -7.72 2.12
N ALA A 139 -13.62 -9.01 2.42
CA ALA A 139 -12.81 -9.48 3.55
C ALA A 139 -11.39 -8.90 3.57
N CYS A 140 -10.71 -8.79 2.41
CA CYS A 140 -9.38 -8.20 2.32
C CYS A 140 -9.36 -6.71 2.71
N VAL A 141 -10.39 -5.95 2.35
CA VAL A 141 -10.51 -4.53 2.75
C VAL A 141 -10.84 -4.42 4.23
N ALA A 142 -11.79 -5.23 4.71
CA ALA A 142 -12.16 -5.24 6.12
C ALA A 142 -10.96 -5.55 7.03
N ASN A 143 -10.14 -6.56 6.67
CA ASN A 143 -8.95 -6.93 7.41
C ASN A 143 -7.93 -5.78 7.45
N VAL A 144 -7.61 -5.18 6.30
CA VAL A 144 -6.62 -4.10 6.24
C VAL A 144 -7.10 -2.84 6.95
N ILE A 145 -8.39 -2.50 6.85
CA ILE A 145 -8.97 -1.37 7.60
C ILE A 145 -8.97 -1.67 9.11
N GLY A 146 -9.18 -2.92 9.51
CA GLY A 146 -9.00 -3.34 10.90
C GLY A 146 -7.56 -3.10 11.39
N HIS A 147 -6.54 -3.45 10.60
CA HIS A 147 -5.15 -3.17 10.95
C HIS A 147 -4.87 -1.66 11.08
N VAL A 148 -5.43 -0.84 10.17
CA VAL A 148 -5.31 0.63 10.26
C VAL A 148 -6.02 1.17 11.49
N HIS A 149 -7.22 0.69 11.79
CA HIS A 149 -7.98 1.09 12.96
C HIS A 149 -7.24 0.75 14.27
N ASP A 150 -6.75 -0.48 14.40
CA ASP A 150 -6.18 -0.97 15.66
C ASP A 150 -4.73 -0.50 15.89
N HIS A 151 -3.96 -0.28 14.81
CA HIS A 151 -2.53 0.02 14.90
C HIS A 151 -2.11 1.35 14.24
N GLY A 152 -3.03 2.06 13.56
CA GLY A 152 -2.65 3.20 12.71
C GLY A 152 -1.67 2.79 11.60
N TYR A 153 -1.73 1.52 11.15
CA TYR A 153 -0.74 0.95 10.25
C TYR A 153 -1.31 -0.17 9.39
N ALA A 154 -0.82 -0.26 8.19
CA ALA A 154 -0.86 -1.44 7.33
C ALA A 154 0.50 -1.51 6.63
N HIS A 155 1.03 -2.69 6.37
CA HIS A 155 2.33 -2.80 5.69
C HIS A 155 2.23 -2.46 4.20
N HIS A 156 3.39 -2.25 3.55
CA HIS A 156 3.47 -1.68 2.20
C HIS A 156 2.53 -2.33 1.19
N ILE A 157 2.51 -3.66 1.13
CA ILE A 157 1.73 -4.35 0.10
C ILE A 157 0.21 -4.25 0.36
N GLU A 158 -0.23 -4.17 1.61
CA GLU A 158 -1.62 -3.89 1.95
C GLU A 158 -2.01 -2.47 1.53
N ARG A 159 -1.13 -1.47 1.79
CA ARG A 159 -1.36 -0.09 1.33
C ARG A 159 -1.46 0.00 -0.18
N LEU A 160 -0.56 -0.66 -0.90
CA LEU A 160 -0.49 -0.57 -2.36
C LEU A 160 -1.57 -1.41 -3.04
N MET A 161 -1.65 -2.70 -2.70
CA MET A 161 -2.43 -3.67 -3.49
C MET A 161 -3.83 -3.92 -2.94
N VAL A 162 -4.13 -3.50 -1.71
CA VAL A 162 -5.50 -3.49 -1.20
C VAL A 162 -6.04 -2.06 -1.25
N LEU A 163 -5.57 -1.16 -0.41
CA LEU A 163 -6.14 0.19 -0.31
C LEU A 163 -5.91 1.02 -1.59
N GLY A 164 -4.67 1.12 -2.05
CA GLY A 164 -4.30 1.88 -3.24
C GLY A 164 -4.92 1.35 -4.52
N ASN A 165 -4.91 0.03 -4.72
CA ASN A 165 -5.54 -0.61 -5.88
C ASN A 165 -7.05 -0.39 -5.92
N LEU A 166 -7.75 -0.47 -4.79
CA LEU A 166 -9.17 -0.15 -4.73
C LEU A 166 -9.42 1.33 -5.06
N ALA A 167 -8.67 2.23 -4.44
CA ALA A 167 -8.80 3.66 -4.67
C ALA A 167 -8.52 4.04 -6.16
N LEU A 168 -7.47 3.47 -6.75
CA LEU A 168 -7.13 3.66 -8.16
C LEU A 168 -8.25 3.19 -9.08
N THR A 169 -8.68 1.95 -8.92
CA THR A 169 -9.67 1.33 -9.81
C THR A 169 -11.07 1.90 -9.60
N ALA A 170 -11.39 2.37 -8.40
CA ALA A 170 -12.63 3.08 -8.09
C ALA A 170 -12.59 4.58 -8.46
N ALA A 171 -11.48 5.12 -8.98
CA ALA A 171 -11.32 6.53 -9.34
C ALA A 171 -11.50 7.48 -8.15
N VAL A 172 -10.89 7.17 -7.02
CA VAL A 172 -10.85 8.05 -5.83
C VAL A 172 -9.97 9.26 -6.11
N ASP A 173 -10.40 10.45 -5.68
CA ASP A 173 -9.64 11.68 -5.80
C ASP A 173 -8.26 11.54 -5.13
N PRO A 174 -7.14 11.82 -5.84
CA PRO A 174 -5.81 11.63 -5.31
C PRO A 174 -5.49 12.49 -4.09
N SER A 175 -6.02 13.70 -4.02
CA SER A 175 -5.81 14.60 -2.88
C SER A 175 -6.56 14.10 -1.65
N ALA A 176 -7.79 13.64 -1.82
CA ALA A 176 -8.59 13.06 -0.73
C ALA A 176 -7.95 11.77 -0.18
N MET A 177 -7.47 10.88 -1.08
CA MET A 177 -6.78 9.66 -0.64
C MET A 177 -5.45 9.97 0.06
N THR A 178 -4.71 10.97 -0.40
CA THR A 178 -3.46 11.41 0.23
C THR A 178 -3.72 11.99 1.63
N ALA A 179 -4.76 12.80 1.79
CA ALA A 179 -5.16 13.35 3.09
C ALA A 179 -5.52 12.21 4.05
N TRP A 180 -6.38 11.28 3.64
CA TRP A 180 -6.77 10.14 4.46
C TRP A 180 -5.57 9.30 4.89
N MET A 181 -4.63 8.97 3.99
CA MET A 181 -3.44 8.19 4.35
C MET A 181 -2.50 8.97 5.30
N ARG A 182 -2.39 10.28 5.17
CA ARG A 182 -1.60 11.08 6.11
C ARG A 182 -2.18 11.11 7.51
N GLU A 183 -3.49 11.13 7.62
CA GLU A 183 -4.21 11.26 8.88
C GLU A 183 -4.39 9.92 9.61
N SER A 184 -4.45 8.82 8.86
CA SER A 184 -4.77 7.49 9.41
C SER A 184 -3.54 6.64 9.76
N PHE A 185 -2.32 7.05 9.33
CA PHE A 185 -1.12 6.23 9.53
C PHE A 185 -0.11 6.90 10.45
N VAL A 186 0.45 6.15 11.40
CA VAL A 186 1.48 6.62 12.36
C VAL A 186 2.76 7.11 11.68
N ASP A 187 3.02 6.68 10.48
CA ASP A 187 4.15 7.12 9.64
C ASP A 187 3.71 8.07 8.51
N GLY A 188 2.57 8.71 8.66
CA GLY A 188 1.88 9.57 7.70
C GLY A 188 2.58 10.89 7.34
N ALA A 189 3.90 10.89 7.19
CA ALA A 189 4.67 12.07 6.81
C ALA A 189 4.38 12.49 5.36
N GLU A 190 4.24 13.81 5.12
CA GLU A 190 3.85 14.34 3.82
C GLU A 190 4.81 13.95 2.70
N TRP A 191 6.12 14.03 2.95
CA TRP A 191 7.14 13.74 1.95
C TRP A 191 7.14 12.30 1.46
N VAL A 192 6.65 11.36 2.29
CA VAL A 192 6.52 9.95 1.90
C VAL A 192 5.13 9.65 1.33
N MET A 193 4.07 10.23 1.90
CA MET A 193 2.71 9.92 1.47
C MET A 193 2.37 10.52 0.10
N VAL A 194 2.72 11.79 -0.15
CA VAL A 194 2.38 12.44 -1.43
C VAL A 194 2.92 11.66 -2.63
N PRO A 195 4.23 11.36 -2.76
CA PRO A 195 4.70 10.61 -3.92
C PRO A 195 4.14 9.18 -3.99
N ASN A 196 4.07 8.47 -2.87
CA ASN A 196 3.57 7.11 -2.86
C ASN A 196 2.09 7.01 -3.24
N VAL A 197 1.25 7.95 -2.79
CA VAL A 197 -0.18 7.95 -3.14
C VAL A 197 -0.38 8.47 -4.57
N ILE A 198 0.12 9.65 -4.89
CA ILE A 198 -0.06 10.29 -6.21
C ILE A 198 0.58 9.46 -7.32
N GLY A 199 1.85 9.10 -7.17
CA GLY A 199 2.61 8.45 -8.23
C GLY A 199 2.47 6.94 -8.25
N MET A 200 2.74 6.29 -7.10
CA MET A 200 2.78 4.83 -7.06
C MET A 200 1.38 4.21 -7.00
N ALA A 201 0.57 4.58 -6.01
CA ALA A 201 -0.71 3.92 -5.78
C ALA A 201 -1.77 4.31 -6.81
N LEU A 202 -1.93 5.60 -7.11
CA LEU A 202 -3.02 6.11 -7.95
C LEU A 202 -2.60 6.47 -9.38
N HIS A 203 -1.31 6.36 -9.72
CA HIS A 203 -0.81 6.70 -11.07
C HIS A 203 -1.32 8.06 -11.58
N ALA A 204 -1.57 8.97 -10.64
CA ALA A 204 -2.19 10.26 -10.91
C ALA A 204 -1.22 11.25 -11.58
N ASP A 205 0.08 10.96 -11.53
CA ASP A 205 1.15 11.69 -12.21
C ASP A 205 1.37 11.27 -13.67
N GLY A 206 0.58 10.32 -14.19
CA GLY A 206 0.71 9.84 -15.56
C GLY A 206 1.94 8.99 -15.84
N GLY A 207 2.58 8.47 -14.80
CA GLY A 207 3.72 7.55 -14.92
C GLY A 207 5.08 8.21 -14.76
N MET A 208 5.14 9.39 -14.15
CA MET A 208 6.43 10.05 -13.80
C MET A 208 7.19 9.25 -12.76
N MET A 209 6.52 8.75 -11.72
CA MET A 209 7.13 7.96 -10.66
C MET A 209 7.15 6.47 -11.00
N ALA A 210 6.06 5.92 -11.47
CA ALA A 210 5.89 4.49 -11.75
C ALA A 210 5.45 4.26 -13.20
N THR A 211 6.21 3.49 -13.96
CA THR A 211 6.03 3.32 -15.42
C THR A 211 4.73 2.64 -15.86
N LYS A 212 3.95 2.10 -14.93
CA LYS A 212 2.62 1.52 -15.15
C LYS A 212 1.80 1.63 -13.87
N PRO A 213 0.45 1.65 -13.96
CA PRO A 213 -0.39 1.58 -12.77
C PRO A 213 -0.26 0.24 -12.04
N TYR A 214 -0.31 0.27 -10.72
CA TYR A 214 -0.36 -0.91 -9.87
C TYR A 214 -1.81 -1.39 -9.70
N ALA A 215 -2.49 -1.58 -10.82
CA ALA A 215 -3.86 -2.09 -10.85
C ALA A 215 -3.88 -3.61 -10.99
N SER A 216 -4.72 -4.27 -10.22
CA SER A 216 -4.92 -5.73 -10.30
C SER A 216 -6.35 -6.14 -9.95
N GLY A 217 -6.81 -7.28 -10.49
CA GLY A 217 -8.05 -7.92 -10.06
C GLY A 217 -7.87 -8.80 -8.83
N GLY A 218 -8.97 -9.39 -8.36
CA GLY A 218 -9.01 -10.26 -7.18
C GLY A 218 -8.07 -11.47 -7.22
N ALA A 219 -7.68 -11.91 -8.41
CA ALA A 219 -6.72 -13.02 -8.55
C ALA A 219 -5.35 -12.75 -7.90
N TYR A 220 -4.89 -11.49 -7.92
CA TYR A 220 -3.65 -11.09 -7.23
C TYR A 220 -3.83 -11.19 -5.71
N ILE A 221 -4.91 -10.60 -5.18
CA ILE A 221 -5.22 -10.66 -3.74
C ILE A 221 -5.33 -12.12 -3.27
N ASN A 222 -6.02 -12.97 -4.04
CA ASN A 222 -6.16 -14.39 -3.71
C ASN A 222 -4.84 -15.16 -3.71
N LYS A 223 -3.88 -14.74 -4.55
CA LYS A 223 -2.54 -15.36 -4.59
C LYS A 223 -1.68 -14.94 -3.40
N MET A 224 -1.78 -13.68 -2.98
CA MET A 224 -0.86 -13.06 -2.03
C MET A 224 -1.42 -13.02 -0.60
N SER A 225 -2.70 -13.37 -0.40
CA SER A 225 -3.35 -13.34 0.92
C SER A 225 -4.23 -14.56 1.17
N ASP A 226 -4.60 -14.74 2.42
CA ASP A 226 -5.59 -15.73 2.87
C ASP A 226 -7.02 -15.18 2.94
N SER A 227 -7.21 -13.87 2.78
CA SER A 227 -8.50 -13.19 2.93
C SER A 227 -9.60 -13.71 2.01
N CYS A 228 -9.25 -14.18 0.80
CA CYS A 228 -10.23 -14.69 -0.15
C CYS A 228 -10.85 -16.04 0.29
N LYS A 229 -10.22 -16.75 1.24
CA LYS A 229 -10.76 -18.04 1.74
C LYS A 229 -12.08 -17.87 2.50
N THR A 230 -12.28 -16.71 3.13
CA THR A 230 -13.47 -16.40 3.92
C THR A 230 -14.36 -15.32 3.28
N CYS A 231 -13.96 -14.80 2.12
CA CYS A 231 -14.68 -13.75 1.42
C CYS A 231 -15.91 -14.32 0.70
N ARG A 232 -17.03 -13.58 0.73
CA ARG A 232 -18.22 -13.96 -0.04
C ARG A 232 -18.06 -13.83 -1.55
N PHE A 233 -17.09 -13.00 -2.00
CA PHE A 233 -16.86 -12.75 -3.42
C PHE A 233 -15.83 -13.70 -4.01
N ASP A 234 -16.12 -14.21 -5.21
CA ASP A 234 -15.21 -15.06 -5.97
C ASP A 234 -14.17 -14.18 -6.71
N PRO A 235 -12.87 -14.29 -6.39
CA PRO A 235 -11.82 -13.47 -7.01
C PRO A 235 -11.68 -13.66 -8.52
N LYS A 236 -12.26 -14.70 -9.10
CA LYS A 236 -12.24 -14.98 -10.55
C LYS A 236 -13.43 -14.39 -11.30
N LYS A 237 -14.52 -14.09 -10.60
CA LYS A 237 -15.74 -13.56 -11.19
C LYS A 237 -15.67 -12.03 -11.30
N ARG A 238 -16.18 -11.50 -12.41
CA ARG A 238 -16.23 -10.06 -12.69
C ARG A 238 -17.66 -9.53 -12.87
N VAL A 239 -18.64 -10.39 -13.01
CA VAL A 239 -20.06 -10.06 -13.12
C VAL A 239 -20.90 -10.99 -12.25
N GLY A 240 -22.06 -10.51 -11.80
CA GLY A 240 -22.96 -11.26 -10.93
C GLY A 240 -22.85 -10.90 -9.45
N PRO A 241 -23.75 -11.43 -8.60
CA PRO A 241 -23.88 -11.01 -7.19
C PRO A 241 -22.69 -11.41 -6.30
N ASP A 242 -21.93 -12.39 -6.70
CA ASP A 242 -20.72 -12.89 -6.03
C ASP A 242 -19.41 -12.48 -6.75
N ALA A 243 -19.49 -11.54 -7.71
CA ALA A 243 -18.32 -11.03 -8.40
C ALA A 243 -17.43 -10.25 -7.44
N CYS A 244 -16.11 -10.47 -7.54
CA CYS A 244 -15.14 -9.74 -6.75
C CYS A 244 -15.05 -8.28 -7.24
N PRO A 245 -15.32 -7.27 -6.39
CA PRO A 245 -15.24 -5.87 -6.80
C PRO A 245 -13.88 -5.48 -7.39
N TYR A 246 -12.77 -6.02 -6.90
CA TYR A 246 -11.46 -5.79 -7.53
C TYR A 246 -11.41 -6.27 -8.98
N THR A 247 -12.00 -7.44 -9.27
CA THR A 247 -11.97 -7.98 -10.62
C THR A 247 -12.87 -7.19 -11.56
N THR A 248 -14.04 -6.78 -11.09
CA THR A 248 -14.95 -5.89 -11.83
C THR A 248 -14.28 -4.53 -12.10
N LEU A 249 -13.84 -3.84 -11.06
CA LEU A 249 -13.23 -2.52 -11.15
C LEU A 249 -11.94 -2.50 -11.98
N TYR A 250 -11.15 -3.57 -11.93
CA TYR A 250 -9.93 -3.67 -12.75
C TYR A 250 -10.24 -3.59 -14.25
N TRP A 251 -11.23 -4.33 -14.73
CA TRP A 251 -11.59 -4.32 -16.14
C TRP A 251 -12.28 -3.02 -16.56
N ASP A 252 -13.12 -2.46 -15.69
CA ASP A 252 -13.69 -1.12 -15.90
C ASP A 252 -12.60 -0.03 -15.94
N PHE A 253 -11.63 -0.08 -15.02
CA PHE A 253 -10.48 0.83 -15.00
C PHE A 253 -9.70 0.81 -16.32
N LEU A 254 -9.40 -0.36 -16.85
CA LEU A 254 -8.71 -0.49 -18.14
C LEU A 254 -9.55 0.08 -19.28
N ALA A 255 -10.86 -0.17 -19.27
CA ALA A 255 -11.77 0.31 -20.30
C ALA A 255 -11.95 1.84 -20.28
N ARG A 256 -12.07 2.43 -19.07
CA ARG A 256 -12.19 3.89 -18.92
C ARG A 256 -10.93 4.65 -19.34
N ASN A 257 -9.77 4.05 -19.16
CA ASN A 257 -8.47 4.70 -19.38
C ASN A 257 -7.73 4.15 -20.60
N VAL A 258 -8.45 3.54 -21.56
CA VAL A 258 -7.83 2.90 -22.73
C VAL A 258 -6.97 3.86 -23.54
N ASP A 259 -7.43 5.10 -23.73
CA ASP A 259 -6.71 6.12 -24.52
C ASP A 259 -5.45 6.61 -23.78
N VAL A 260 -5.54 6.79 -22.47
CA VAL A 260 -4.39 7.18 -21.63
C VAL A 260 -3.29 6.13 -21.69
N PHE A 261 -3.66 4.85 -21.69
CA PHE A 261 -2.70 3.74 -21.67
C PHE A 261 -2.31 3.22 -23.06
N ALA A 262 -2.90 3.73 -24.14
CA ALA A 262 -2.68 3.22 -25.50
C ALA A 262 -1.20 3.24 -25.91
N ALA A 263 -0.47 4.29 -25.54
CA ALA A 263 0.96 4.44 -25.83
C ALA A 263 1.89 3.73 -24.83
N ASN A 264 1.37 3.20 -23.72
CA ASN A 264 2.18 2.54 -22.72
C ASN A 264 2.38 1.05 -23.08
N HIS A 265 3.59 0.68 -23.51
CA HIS A 265 3.92 -0.69 -23.93
C HIS A 265 3.71 -1.73 -22.81
N ARG A 266 3.85 -1.35 -21.53
CA ARG A 266 3.60 -2.23 -20.38
C ARG A 266 2.11 -2.53 -20.19
N MET A 267 1.23 -1.69 -20.74
CA MET A 267 -0.23 -1.87 -20.70
C MET A 267 -0.78 -2.61 -21.93
N ALA A 268 0.05 -2.89 -22.93
CA ALA A 268 -0.39 -3.54 -24.17
C ALA A 268 -1.08 -4.91 -23.91
N ARG A 269 -0.50 -5.76 -23.05
CA ARG A 269 -1.09 -7.08 -22.71
C ARG A 269 -2.41 -6.95 -21.92
N PRO A 270 -2.50 -6.17 -20.85
CA PRO A 270 -3.76 -5.91 -20.15
C PRO A 270 -4.87 -5.38 -21.07
N LEU A 271 -4.56 -4.39 -21.93
CA LEU A 271 -5.53 -3.82 -22.87
C LEU A 271 -5.99 -4.84 -23.91
N ALA A 272 -5.06 -5.63 -24.47
CA ALA A 272 -5.41 -6.70 -25.38
C ALA A 272 -6.29 -7.79 -24.72
N ALA A 273 -6.04 -8.13 -23.47
CA ALA A 273 -6.89 -9.05 -22.72
C ALA A 273 -8.28 -8.47 -22.47
N MET A 274 -8.40 -7.21 -22.07
CA MET A 274 -9.67 -6.50 -21.88
C MET A 274 -10.52 -6.52 -23.15
N ARG A 275 -9.94 -6.22 -24.32
CA ARG A 275 -10.66 -6.20 -25.62
C ARG A 275 -11.24 -7.56 -26.04
N ARG A 276 -10.78 -8.66 -25.44
CA ARG A 276 -11.31 -10.02 -25.72
C ARG A 276 -12.48 -10.40 -24.81
N LEU A 277 -12.84 -9.58 -23.84
CA LEU A 277 -13.94 -9.86 -22.92
C LEU A 277 -15.27 -9.66 -23.62
N SER A 278 -16.06 -10.72 -23.74
CA SER A 278 -17.42 -10.66 -24.31
C SER A 278 -18.43 -10.00 -23.38
N ASP A 279 -18.17 -9.98 -22.09
CA ASP A 279 -19.00 -9.42 -21.02
C ASP A 279 -18.53 -8.04 -20.52
N LEU A 280 -17.61 -7.39 -21.23
CA LEU A 280 -17.15 -6.05 -20.87
C LEU A 280 -18.26 -5.01 -20.69
N PRO A 281 -19.36 -5.00 -21.48
CA PRO A 281 -20.49 -4.10 -21.24
C PRO A 281 -21.19 -4.30 -19.89
N ALA A 282 -21.16 -5.52 -19.34
CA ALA A 282 -21.76 -5.82 -18.03
C ALA A 282 -20.83 -5.45 -16.85
N VAL A 283 -19.55 -5.23 -17.12
CA VAL A 283 -18.54 -4.79 -16.12
C VAL A 283 -18.58 -3.27 -15.94
N ARG A 284 -18.97 -2.54 -16.98
CA ARG A 284 -19.07 -1.06 -17.03
C ARG A 284 -20.42 -0.56 -16.58
#